data_e9e13acdcc06ac2aff7dcdc447d03e3f
#
_entry.id   e9e13acdcc06ac2aff7dcdc447d03e3f
#
_cell.length_a   1.000
_cell.length_b   1.000
_cell.length_c   1.000
_cell.angle_alpha   90.00
_cell.angle_beta   90.00
_cell.angle_gamma   90.00
#
_symmetry.space_group_name_H-M   'P 1'
#
loop_
_entity.id
_entity.type
_entity.pdbx_description
1 polymer ?
#
loop_
_entity_poly.entity_id
_entity_poly.type
_entity_poly.pdbx_seq_one_letter_code
_entity_poly.pdbx_strand_id
1 'polypeptide(L)'
;MKFANGTRGVISYEEKTPLKDLTLDNLFIDIGAKNAEEARKLVQIGDFAVYEAPRFEQSGVLCGPYLDNRIGCVTLLLMMEQLADKEIENDLYFVFTAQEEVGLRGAGAAAFAVEPDAAIAVDVTDTGDLPEMKSAMAVELGKGPAVKVMDRSVICTPAVVDALEQAAKDCGVSAQREILLCGGTDTSALQKARAGVQAGAVSIPTRYIHSPSELCAVSDVEDAAKLLTQYALRK
;
A
#
# COMPACT_ATOMS: atom_id res chain seq x y z
N MET A 1 15.54 10.02 -11.37
CA MET A 1 14.65 10.94 -10.57
C MET A 1 14.06 12.00 -11.47
N LYS A 2 12.84 12.43 -11.20
CA LYS A 2 12.15 13.51 -11.92
C LYS A 2 11.50 14.46 -10.92
N PHE A 3 11.81 15.73 -11.01
CA PHE A 3 11.19 16.79 -10.23
C PHE A 3 9.82 17.21 -10.82
N ALA A 4 8.98 17.83 -10.01
CA ALA A 4 7.64 18.26 -10.41
C ALA A 4 7.66 19.21 -11.61
N ASN A 5 8.67 20.08 -11.75
CA ASN A 5 8.87 21.00 -12.87
C ASN A 5 9.43 20.33 -14.14
N GLY A 6 9.67 19.01 -14.12
CA GLY A 6 10.20 18.24 -15.24
C GLY A 6 11.73 18.12 -15.28
N THR A 7 12.46 18.79 -14.40
CA THR A 7 13.91 18.60 -14.27
C THR A 7 14.22 17.16 -13.91
N ARG A 8 15.24 16.57 -14.55
CA ARG A 8 15.67 15.19 -14.31
C ARG A 8 17.04 15.16 -13.69
N GLY A 9 17.33 14.13 -12.92
CA GLY A 9 18.62 13.90 -12.33
C GLY A 9 18.86 12.45 -11.96
N VAL A 10 20.09 12.15 -11.64
CA VAL A 10 20.54 10.81 -11.22
C VAL A 10 20.81 10.85 -9.73
N ILE A 11 20.15 9.95 -8.98
CA ILE A 11 20.48 9.77 -7.56
C ILE A 11 21.80 9.06 -7.43
N SER A 12 22.68 9.58 -6.59
CA SER A 12 23.99 9.01 -6.28
C SER A 12 24.36 9.33 -4.83
N TYR A 13 25.54 8.94 -4.42
CA TYR A 13 26.05 9.14 -3.08
C TYR A 13 27.52 9.57 -3.12
N GLU A 14 28.01 10.12 -2.02
CA GLU A 14 29.41 10.50 -1.86
C GLU A 14 30.30 9.25 -1.92
N GLU A 15 31.09 9.07 -3.00
CA GLU A 15 31.86 7.87 -3.32
C GLU A 15 32.83 7.43 -2.20
N LYS A 16 33.30 8.37 -1.37
CA LYS A 16 34.23 8.07 -0.27
C LYS A 16 33.54 7.51 0.97
N THR A 17 32.18 7.56 1.02
CA THR A 17 31.40 7.04 2.15
C THR A 17 31.25 5.52 1.99
N PRO A 18 31.74 4.71 2.94
CA PRO A 18 31.51 3.27 2.90
C PRO A 18 30.00 2.95 2.91
N LEU A 19 29.57 1.97 2.12
CA LEU A 19 28.13 1.61 2.01
C LEU A 19 27.44 1.39 3.35
N LYS A 20 28.15 0.82 4.33
CA LYS A 20 27.63 0.59 5.69
C LYS A 20 27.37 1.86 6.50
N ASP A 21 27.96 2.96 6.10
CA ASP A 21 27.93 4.25 6.80
C ASP A 21 27.05 5.28 6.03
N LEU A 22 26.42 4.86 4.93
CA LEU A 22 25.55 5.72 4.14
C LEU A 22 24.30 6.13 4.94
N THR A 23 24.05 7.44 4.93
CA THR A 23 22.83 8.06 5.44
C THR A 23 22.19 8.91 4.34
N LEU A 24 20.99 9.43 4.57
CA LEU A 24 20.34 10.33 3.62
C LEU A 24 21.17 11.59 3.32
N ASP A 25 21.96 12.06 4.29
CA ASP A 25 22.81 13.25 4.15
C ASP A 25 23.96 13.04 3.15
N ASN A 26 24.31 11.79 2.85
CA ASN A 26 25.33 11.44 1.87
C ASN A 26 24.76 11.26 0.45
N LEU A 27 23.45 11.31 0.29
CA LEU A 27 22.77 11.17 -1.00
C LEU A 27 22.61 12.52 -1.67
N PHE A 28 22.70 12.53 -2.99
CA PHE A 28 22.37 13.70 -3.80
C PHE A 28 21.71 13.30 -5.11
N ILE A 29 21.05 14.27 -5.75
CA ILE A 29 20.51 14.12 -7.11
C ILE A 29 21.34 15.03 -8.01
N ASP A 30 22.17 14.44 -8.86
CA ASP A 30 22.91 15.18 -9.88
C ASP A 30 21.97 15.55 -11.03
N ILE A 31 21.74 16.85 -11.22
CA ILE A 31 20.89 17.42 -12.27
C ILE A 31 21.71 17.99 -13.44
N GLY A 32 23.04 17.77 -13.47
CA GLY A 32 23.94 18.26 -14.50
C GLY A 32 24.27 19.75 -14.40
N ALA A 33 23.96 20.43 -13.30
CA ALA A 33 24.28 21.84 -13.08
C ALA A 33 25.78 22.00 -12.76
N LYS A 34 26.42 23.03 -13.36
CA LYS A 34 27.85 23.28 -13.18
C LYS A 34 28.20 23.94 -11.83
N ASN A 35 27.25 24.58 -11.21
CA ASN A 35 27.41 25.28 -9.95
C ASN A 35 26.04 25.53 -9.28
N ALA A 36 26.10 26.01 -8.03
CA ALA A 36 24.90 26.26 -7.23
C ALA A 36 23.95 27.31 -7.83
N GLU A 37 24.46 28.29 -8.60
CA GLU A 37 23.61 29.28 -9.24
C GLU A 37 22.76 28.67 -10.35
N GLU A 38 23.36 27.82 -11.20
CA GLU A 38 22.61 27.06 -12.21
C GLU A 38 21.61 26.09 -11.57
N ALA A 39 22.02 25.38 -10.52
CA ALA A 39 21.14 24.48 -9.82
C ALA A 39 19.89 25.19 -9.28
N ARG A 40 20.05 26.35 -8.64
CA ARG A 40 18.92 27.13 -8.10
C ARG A 40 17.97 27.69 -9.15
N LYS A 41 18.37 27.77 -10.42
CA LYS A 41 17.47 28.11 -11.54
C LYS A 41 16.58 26.95 -11.95
N LEU A 42 16.98 25.71 -11.65
CA LEU A 42 16.30 24.49 -12.03
C LEU A 42 15.49 23.89 -10.88
N VAL A 43 16.01 23.95 -9.66
CA VAL A 43 15.38 23.36 -8.47
C VAL A 43 15.58 24.28 -7.26
N GLN A 44 14.65 24.20 -6.29
CA GLN A 44 14.70 25.00 -5.07
C GLN A 44 14.68 24.09 -3.84
N ILE A 45 15.06 24.65 -2.68
CA ILE A 45 14.91 23.95 -1.40
C ILE A 45 13.42 23.71 -1.13
N GLY A 46 13.06 22.45 -0.85
CA GLY A 46 11.68 22.01 -0.68
C GLY A 46 11.07 21.34 -1.91
N ASP A 47 11.71 21.43 -3.09
CA ASP A 47 11.27 20.68 -4.25
C ASP A 47 11.49 19.17 -4.00
N PHE A 48 10.53 18.37 -4.45
CA PHE A 48 10.61 16.91 -4.37
C PHE A 48 10.82 16.30 -5.75
N ALA A 49 11.44 15.15 -5.77
CA ALA A 49 11.62 14.34 -6.96
C ALA A 49 11.12 12.91 -6.73
N VAL A 50 10.62 12.30 -7.78
CA VAL A 50 10.10 10.93 -7.78
C VAL A 50 10.98 10.02 -8.64
N TYR A 51 10.93 8.72 -8.40
CA TYR A 51 11.62 7.75 -9.24
C TYR A 51 10.94 7.65 -10.63
N GLU A 52 11.73 7.62 -11.69
CA GLU A 52 11.30 7.20 -13.04
C GLU A 52 11.81 5.78 -13.28
N ALA A 53 11.15 4.79 -12.70
CA ALA A 53 11.52 3.40 -12.87
C ALA A 53 10.70 2.75 -14.00
N PRO A 54 11.23 1.70 -14.64
CA PRO A 54 10.51 0.93 -15.64
C PRO A 54 9.29 0.24 -15.01
N ARG A 55 8.28 0.01 -15.85
CA ARG A 55 7.10 -0.77 -15.52
C ARG A 55 6.99 -1.92 -16.50
N PHE A 56 6.68 -3.10 -16.00
CA PHE A 56 6.46 -4.27 -16.86
C PHE A 56 5.53 -5.27 -16.18
N GLU A 57 4.90 -6.06 -16.99
CA GLU A 57 4.20 -7.27 -16.60
C GLU A 57 4.90 -8.47 -17.25
N GLN A 58 5.15 -9.51 -16.45
CA GLN A 58 5.75 -10.74 -16.92
C GLN A 58 5.29 -11.92 -16.07
N SER A 59 4.78 -12.96 -16.71
CA SER A 59 4.36 -14.20 -16.04
C SER A 59 3.35 -14.00 -14.91
N GLY A 60 2.41 -13.04 -15.09
CA GLY A 60 1.38 -12.72 -14.10
C GLY A 60 1.87 -11.88 -12.91
N VAL A 61 3.07 -11.31 -13.01
CA VAL A 61 3.62 -10.41 -12.00
C VAL A 61 3.76 -9.02 -12.60
N LEU A 62 3.26 -8.03 -11.88
CA LEU A 62 3.39 -6.61 -12.22
C LEU A 62 4.54 -6.00 -11.42
N CYS A 63 5.46 -5.31 -12.11
CA CYS A 63 6.54 -4.55 -11.50
C CYS A 63 6.42 -3.07 -11.84
N GLY A 64 6.65 -2.21 -10.87
CA GLY A 64 6.69 -0.76 -11.07
C GLY A 64 6.87 0.01 -9.77
N PRO A 65 7.12 1.32 -9.88
CA PRO A 65 7.13 2.20 -8.71
C PRO A 65 5.69 2.52 -8.28
N TYR A 66 5.52 2.76 -6.98
CA TYR A 66 4.27 3.25 -6.39
C TYR A 66 3.09 2.28 -6.52
N LEU A 67 3.34 0.96 -6.53
CA LEU A 67 2.28 -0.04 -6.31
C LEU A 67 1.69 0.17 -4.92
N ASP A 68 2.51 0.50 -3.96
CA ASP A 68 2.15 1.10 -2.69
C ASP A 68 1.74 2.58 -2.87
N ASN A 69 0.45 2.97 -2.70
CA ASN A 69 -0.69 2.02 -2.63
C ASN A 69 -1.64 2.21 -3.83
N ARG A 70 -1.09 2.41 -5.03
CA ARG A 70 -1.92 2.51 -6.26
C ARG A 70 -2.59 1.20 -6.61
N ILE A 71 -1.99 0.07 -6.21
CA ILE A 71 -2.58 -1.23 -6.47
C ILE A 71 -3.82 -1.46 -5.59
N GLY A 72 -3.82 -0.95 -4.36
CA GLY A 72 -5.02 -0.89 -3.52
C GLY A 72 -6.12 -0.04 -4.15
N CYS A 73 -5.76 1.11 -4.76
CA CYS A 73 -6.71 1.91 -5.52
C CYS A 73 -7.32 1.13 -6.70
N VAL A 74 -6.50 0.38 -7.45
CA VAL A 74 -6.99 -0.49 -8.54
C VAL A 74 -7.90 -1.57 -8.01
N THR A 75 -7.57 -2.20 -6.88
CA THR A 75 -8.42 -3.20 -6.22
C THR A 75 -9.81 -2.64 -5.90
N LEU A 76 -9.88 -1.41 -5.35
CA LEU A 76 -11.17 -0.75 -5.08
C LEU A 76 -11.94 -0.43 -6.36
N LEU A 77 -11.28 -0.03 -7.45
CA LEU A 77 -11.94 0.20 -8.74
C LEU A 77 -12.50 -1.10 -9.34
N LEU A 78 -11.77 -2.20 -9.26
CA LEU A 78 -12.25 -3.52 -9.66
C LEU A 78 -13.45 -3.97 -8.81
N MET A 79 -13.42 -3.72 -7.50
CA MET A 79 -14.54 -3.97 -6.61
C MET A 79 -15.79 -3.15 -7.00
N MET A 80 -15.63 -1.85 -7.31
CA MET A 80 -16.72 -1.00 -7.79
C MET A 80 -17.34 -1.57 -9.08
N GLU A 81 -16.50 -2.00 -10.03
CA GLU A 81 -16.97 -2.62 -11.27
C GLU A 81 -17.75 -3.90 -11.00
N GLN A 82 -17.26 -4.78 -10.11
CA GLN A 82 -17.93 -6.02 -9.73
C GLN A 82 -19.26 -5.79 -9.01
N LEU A 83 -19.43 -4.64 -8.36
CA LEU A 83 -20.65 -4.27 -7.61
C LEU A 83 -21.67 -3.50 -8.44
N ALA A 84 -21.31 -3.00 -9.63
CA ALA A 84 -22.13 -2.06 -10.40
C ALA A 84 -23.58 -2.52 -10.64
N ASP A 85 -23.80 -3.82 -10.85
CA ASP A 85 -25.12 -4.42 -11.11
C ASP A 85 -25.63 -5.28 -9.93
N LYS A 86 -25.12 -5.07 -8.72
CA LYS A 86 -25.49 -5.83 -7.53
C LYS A 86 -26.42 -5.01 -6.62
N GLU A 87 -27.38 -5.68 -6.02
CA GLU A 87 -28.13 -5.10 -4.90
C GLU A 87 -27.28 -5.19 -3.64
N ILE A 88 -27.06 -4.05 -2.99
CA ILE A 88 -26.25 -3.90 -1.79
C ILE A 88 -27.15 -3.35 -0.69
N GLU A 89 -27.22 -4.02 0.44
CA GLU A 89 -28.05 -3.60 1.57
C GLU A 89 -27.39 -2.51 2.44
N ASN A 90 -26.05 -2.40 2.37
CA ASN A 90 -25.27 -1.46 3.15
C ASN A 90 -24.88 -0.22 2.32
N ASP A 91 -24.74 0.92 2.96
CA ASP A 91 -24.09 2.09 2.36
C ASP A 91 -22.59 1.87 2.27
N LEU A 92 -22.03 1.86 1.06
CA LEU A 92 -20.61 1.67 0.82
C LEU A 92 -19.93 2.99 0.46
N TYR A 93 -18.84 3.29 1.14
CA TYR A 93 -17.99 4.45 0.89
C TYR A 93 -16.62 3.99 0.43
N PHE A 94 -16.26 4.33 -0.79
CA PHE A 94 -14.91 4.11 -1.35
C PHE A 94 -14.10 5.37 -1.14
N VAL A 95 -13.06 5.28 -0.31
CA VAL A 95 -12.26 6.42 0.10
C VAL A 95 -10.83 6.24 -0.36
N PHE A 96 -10.33 7.18 -1.15
CA PHE A 96 -8.94 7.25 -1.57
C PHE A 96 -8.24 8.27 -0.69
N THR A 97 -7.51 7.80 0.30
CA THR A 97 -6.90 8.63 1.32
C THR A 97 -5.63 9.33 0.82
N ALA A 98 -5.28 10.42 1.45
CA ALA A 98 -4.04 11.15 1.20
C ALA A 98 -3.13 11.08 2.44
N GLN A 99 -1.81 11.09 2.19
CA GLN A 99 -0.80 11.17 3.24
C GLN A 99 -0.85 9.98 4.23
N GLU A 100 -1.01 8.77 3.73
CA GLU A 100 -0.88 7.55 4.52
C GLU A 100 0.53 7.45 5.10
N GLU A 101 1.57 7.54 4.26
CA GLU A 101 3.00 7.36 4.53
C GLU A 101 3.60 8.35 5.55
N VAL A 102 2.89 9.42 5.86
CA VAL A 102 3.32 10.45 6.79
C VAL A 102 2.43 10.57 8.02
N GLY A 103 1.69 9.52 8.34
CA GLY A 103 0.91 9.39 9.57
C GLY A 103 -0.59 9.24 9.38
N LEU A 104 -1.06 8.50 8.34
CA LEU A 104 -2.45 8.04 8.15
C LEU A 104 -3.46 9.19 8.15
N ARG A 105 -3.10 10.34 7.58
CA ARG A 105 -3.80 11.61 7.85
C ARG A 105 -5.18 11.68 7.21
N GLY A 106 -5.31 11.19 5.98
CA GLY A 106 -6.57 11.21 5.24
C GLY A 106 -7.61 10.27 5.82
N ALA A 107 -7.20 9.09 6.26
CA ALA A 107 -8.09 8.06 6.78
C ALA A 107 -8.86 8.49 8.03
N GLY A 108 -8.17 9.10 9.00
CA GLY A 108 -8.81 9.58 10.21
C GLY A 108 -9.85 10.67 9.94
N ALA A 109 -9.55 11.60 9.03
CA ALA A 109 -10.48 12.65 8.63
C ALA A 109 -11.71 12.09 7.90
N ALA A 110 -11.51 11.15 6.99
CA ALA A 110 -12.58 10.49 6.25
C ALA A 110 -13.50 9.67 7.17
N ALA A 111 -12.92 8.84 8.04
CA ALA A 111 -13.68 8.06 9.00
C ALA A 111 -14.48 8.93 9.98
N PHE A 112 -13.89 10.07 10.39
CA PHE A 112 -14.62 11.03 11.21
C PHE A 112 -15.86 11.61 10.51
N ALA A 113 -15.76 11.87 9.20
CA ALA A 113 -16.85 12.47 8.43
C ALA A 113 -17.93 11.44 8.04
N VAL A 114 -17.52 10.21 7.69
CA VAL A 114 -18.42 9.15 7.25
C VAL A 114 -19.13 8.46 8.42
N GLU A 115 -18.47 8.37 9.60
CA GLU A 115 -18.98 7.64 10.78
C GLU A 115 -19.35 6.18 10.46
N PRO A 116 -18.47 5.36 9.89
CA PRO A 116 -18.82 4.02 9.46
C PRO A 116 -18.97 3.07 10.67
N ASP A 117 -19.84 2.07 10.55
CA ASP A 117 -19.96 0.97 11.52
C ASP A 117 -18.75 0.03 11.44
N ALA A 118 -18.25 -0.19 10.20
CA ALA A 118 -17.06 -0.98 9.93
C ALA A 118 -16.21 -0.31 8.84
N ALA A 119 -14.90 -0.48 8.91
CA ALA A 119 -13.95 0.06 7.95
C ALA A 119 -12.88 -0.97 7.59
N ILE A 120 -12.58 -1.08 6.30
CA ILE A 120 -11.55 -1.98 5.79
C ILE A 120 -10.50 -1.13 5.06
N ALA A 121 -9.26 -1.16 5.54
CA ALA A 121 -8.13 -0.62 4.78
C ALA A 121 -7.73 -1.63 3.69
N VAL A 122 -7.44 -1.12 2.50
CA VAL A 122 -6.90 -1.91 1.39
C VAL A 122 -5.52 -1.37 1.08
N ASP A 123 -4.50 -2.16 1.38
CA ASP A 123 -3.12 -1.73 1.33
C ASP A 123 -2.21 -2.83 0.77
N VAL A 124 -0.93 -2.60 0.68
CA VAL A 124 0.08 -3.62 0.39
C VAL A 124 0.65 -4.19 1.69
N THR A 125 1.35 -5.32 1.59
CA THR A 125 2.12 -5.88 2.71
C THR A 125 3.37 -6.59 2.20
N ASP A 126 4.43 -6.59 3.00
CA ASP A 126 5.66 -7.33 2.72
C ASP A 126 5.39 -8.84 2.58
N THR A 127 6.29 -9.52 1.90
CA THR A 127 6.26 -10.98 1.77
C THR A 127 7.47 -11.63 2.45
N GLY A 128 7.29 -12.84 2.96
CA GLY A 128 8.35 -13.61 3.62
C GLY A 128 9.08 -14.57 2.69
N ASP A 129 8.75 -14.62 1.42
CA ASP A 129 9.25 -15.57 0.42
C ASP A 129 10.46 -15.06 -0.40
N LEU A 130 11.16 -14.03 0.11
CA LEU A 130 12.40 -13.53 -0.48
C LEU A 130 13.58 -14.44 -0.11
N PRO A 131 14.60 -14.56 -0.99
CA PRO A 131 15.82 -15.29 -0.67
C PRO A 131 16.46 -14.77 0.62
N GLU A 132 16.87 -15.69 1.50
CA GLU A 132 17.54 -15.40 2.77
C GLU A 132 16.74 -14.52 3.75
N MET A 133 15.42 -14.40 3.55
CA MET A 133 14.57 -13.61 4.44
C MET A 133 14.60 -14.20 5.85
N LYS A 134 14.95 -13.38 6.83
CA LYS A 134 15.01 -13.77 8.26
C LYS A 134 13.77 -13.33 9.05
N SER A 135 12.83 -12.63 8.40
CA SER A 135 11.63 -12.17 9.08
C SER A 135 10.63 -13.31 9.27
N ALA A 136 9.85 -13.22 10.35
CA ALA A 136 8.77 -14.16 10.65
C ALA A 136 7.50 -13.90 9.81
N MET A 137 7.61 -13.27 8.63
CA MET A 137 6.50 -12.98 7.75
C MET A 137 6.05 -14.23 7.01
N ALA A 138 4.79 -14.62 7.17
CA ALA A 138 4.22 -15.82 6.57
C ALA A 138 3.55 -15.59 5.22
N VAL A 139 3.31 -14.33 4.83
CA VAL A 139 2.66 -13.98 3.57
C VAL A 139 3.61 -14.23 2.40
N GLU A 140 3.09 -14.87 1.35
CA GLU A 140 3.82 -15.20 0.12
C GLU A 140 3.13 -14.59 -1.09
N LEU A 141 3.92 -14.18 -2.08
CA LEU A 141 3.44 -13.66 -3.36
C LEU A 141 2.68 -14.74 -4.14
N GLY A 142 1.54 -14.37 -4.74
CA GLY A 142 0.76 -15.30 -5.58
C GLY A 142 -0.02 -16.37 -4.81
N LYS A 143 -0.15 -16.21 -3.50
CA LYS A 143 -0.94 -17.12 -2.64
C LYS A 143 -2.29 -16.54 -2.21
N GLY A 144 -2.68 -15.44 -2.85
CA GLY A 144 -3.90 -14.69 -2.56
C GLY A 144 -3.68 -13.52 -1.59
N PRO A 145 -4.68 -12.65 -1.46
CA PRO A 145 -4.62 -11.50 -0.55
C PRO A 145 -4.47 -11.94 0.89
N ALA A 146 -3.95 -11.06 1.73
CA ALA A 146 -3.78 -11.32 3.14
C ALA A 146 -4.83 -10.58 3.98
N VAL A 147 -5.52 -11.31 4.86
CA VAL A 147 -6.40 -10.73 5.88
C VAL A 147 -5.53 -10.38 7.09
N LYS A 148 -5.44 -9.11 7.40
CA LYS A 148 -4.61 -8.61 8.50
C LYS A 148 -5.24 -8.94 9.85
N VAL A 149 -4.48 -9.62 10.71
CA VAL A 149 -4.81 -9.86 12.11
C VAL A 149 -4.27 -8.72 12.97
N MET A 150 -3.02 -8.33 12.73
CA MET A 150 -2.40 -7.20 13.41
C MET A 150 -1.18 -6.66 12.65
N ASP A 151 -0.86 -5.40 12.94
CA ASP A 151 0.44 -4.82 12.67
C ASP A 151 0.94 -4.08 13.93
N ARG A 152 2.03 -3.31 13.79
CA ARG A 152 2.60 -2.58 14.94
C ARG A 152 1.65 -1.52 15.52
N SER A 153 0.69 -1.03 14.74
CA SER A 153 -0.18 0.09 15.08
C SER A 153 -1.60 -0.32 15.45
N VAL A 154 -2.02 -1.55 15.10
CA VAL A 154 -3.40 -2.02 15.27
C VAL A 154 -3.48 -3.51 15.53
N ILE A 155 -4.45 -3.91 16.36
CA ILE A 155 -5.02 -5.26 16.37
C ILE A 155 -6.40 -5.12 15.73
N CYS A 156 -6.61 -5.79 14.59
CA CYS A 156 -7.87 -5.74 13.86
C CYS A 156 -9.01 -6.32 14.70
N THR A 157 -10.22 -5.82 14.47
CA THR A 157 -11.41 -6.31 15.18
C THR A 157 -11.67 -7.78 14.79
N PRO A 158 -11.69 -8.72 15.74
CA PRO A 158 -11.82 -10.15 15.41
C PRO A 158 -13.05 -10.48 14.54
N ALA A 159 -14.20 -9.87 14.82
CA ALA A 159 -15.41 -10.05 14.01
C ALA A 159 -15.22 -9.65 12.54
N VAL A 160 -14.42 -8.59 12.28
CA VAL A 160 -14.11 -8.16 10.90
C VAL A 160 -13.14 -9.15 10.25
N VAL A 161 -12.13 -9.62 10.97
CA VAL A 161 -11.20 -10.65 10.47
C VAL A 161 -11.95 -11.91 10.08
N ASP A 162 -12.80 -12.42 10.98
CA ASP A 162 -13.60 -13.63 10.75
C ASP A 162 -14.55 -13.44 9.54
N ALA A 163 -15.16 -12.26 9.40
CA ALA A 163 -16.05 -11.96 8.29
C ALA A 163 -15.31 -11.88 6.95
N LEU A 164 -14.10 -11.34 6.91
CA LEU A 164 -13.24 -11.31 5.71
C LEU A 164 -12.79 -12.73 5.33
N GLU A 165 -12.35 -13.53 6.29
CA GLU A 165 -11.97 -14.92 6.03
C GLU A 165 -13.15 -15.77 5.54
N GLN A 166 -14.34 -15.52 6.07
CA GLN A 166 -15.54 -16.20 5.58
C GLN A 166 -15.91 -15.74 4.18
N ALA A 167 -15.79 -14.44 3.87
CA ALA A 167 -16.03 -13.92 2.52
C ALA A 167 -15.07 -14.55 1.49
N ALA A 168 -13.79 -14.72 1.85
CA ALA A 168 -12.83 -15.42 1.00
C ALA A 168 -13.27 -16.85 0.69
N LYS A 169 -13.72 -17.61 1.69
CA LYS A 169 -14.26 -18.98 1.51
C LYS A 169 -15.49 -18.98 0.62
N ASP A 170 -16.41 -18.06 0.85
CA ASP A 170 -17.70 -17.97 0.12
C ASP A 170 -17.47 -17.69 -1.37
N CYS A 171 -16.44 -16.94 -1.74
CA CYS A 171 -16.10 -16.65 -3.15
C CYS A 171 -14.98 -17.55 -3.71
N GLY A 172 -14.48 -18.53 -2.94
CA GLY A 172 -13.46 -19.47 -3.40
C GLY A 172 -12.06 -18.87 -3.55
N VAL A 173 -11.79 -17.76 -2.88
CA VAL A 173 -10.47 -17.10 -2.86
C VAL A 173 -9.61 -17.74 -1.76
N SER A 174 -8.36 -18.07 -2.12
CA SER A 174 -7.35 -18.42 -1.12
C SER A 174 -6.85 -17.15 -0.45
N ALA A 175 -7.12 -16.98 0.84
CA ALA A 175 -6.63 -15.84 1.61
C ALA A 175 -5.61 -16.30 2.65
N GLN A 176 -4.61 -15.45 2.88
CA GLN A 176 -3.56 -15.67 3.86
C GLN A 176 -3.88 -14.90 5.14
N ARG A 177 -3.28 -15.26 6.28
CA ARG A 177 -3.30 -14.45 7.51
C ARG A 177 -2.05 -13.62 7.61
N GLU A 178 -2.21 -12.33 7.94
CA GLU A 178 -1.10 -11.41 8.08
C GLU A 178 -0.89 -11.01 9.54
N ILE A 179 0.36 -11.15 10.00
CA ILE A 179 0.90 -10.53 11.21
C ILE A 179 2.15 -9.77 10.79
N LEU A 180 2.09 -8.45 10.81
CA LEU A 180 3.19 -7.57 10.44
C LEU A 180 3.80 -6.96 11.70
N LEU A 181 5.05 -7.31 12.03
CA LEU A 181 5.70 -6.84 13.25
C LEU A 181 6.28 -5.43 13.14
N CYS A 182 6.25 -4.83 11.97
CA CYS A 182 6.69 -3.46 11.67
C CYS A 182 5.61 -2.73 10.86
N GLY A 183 5.75 -1.43 10.70
CA GLY A 183 4.82 -0.64 9.89
C GLY A 183 3.41 -0.51 10.50
N GLY A 184 2.51 -0.01 9.69
CA GLY A 184 1.10 0.19 10.00
C GLY A 184 0.36 0.54 8.71
N THR A 185 -0.96 0.66 8.78
CA THR A 185 -1.83 1.04 7.66
C THR A 185 -2.92 1.99 8.17
N ASP A 186 -3.70 2.53 7.28
CA ASP A 186 -4.87 3.36 7.60
C ASP A 186 -5.82 2.72 8.63
N THR A 187 -5.77 1.39 8.81
CA THR A 187 -6.61 0.65 9.76
C THR A 187 -6.56 1.22 11.18
N SER A 188 -5.38 1.63 11.64
CA SER A 188 -5.25 2.16 13.00
C SER A 188 -5.88 3.54 13.18
N ALA A 189 -5.90 4.36 12.13
CA ALA A 189 -6.59 5.65 12.13
C ALA A 189 -8.11 5.46 12.04
N LEU A 190 -8.56 4.52 11.20
CA LEU A 190 -9.96 4.14 11.08
C LEU A 190 -10.52 3.64 12.40
N GLN A 191 -9.82 2.71 13.08
CA GLN A 191 -10.26 2.13 14.35
C GLN A 191 -10.48 3.16 15.46
N LYS A 192 -9.69 4.24 15.46
CA LYS A 192 -9.71 5.30 16.47
C LYS A 192 -10.70 6.42 16.18
N ALA A 193 -11.40 6.38 15.03
CA ALA A 193 -12.33 7.45 14.66
C ALA A 193 -13.53 7.49 15.58
N ARG A 194 -13.98 8.70 15.95
CA ARG A 194 -15.15 8.95 16.82
C ARG A 194 -15.06 8.17 18.16
N ALA A 195 -16.05 7.32 18.40
CA ALA A 195 -16.13 6.47 19.57
C ALA A 195 -15.48 5.09 19.38
N GLY A 196 -14.83 4.89 18.24
CA GLY A 196 -14.25 3.65 17.80
C GLY A 196 -15.06 3.01 16.65
N VAL A 197 -14.34 2.44 15.67
CA VAL A 197 -14.90 1.78 14.49
C VAL A 197 -14.40 0.35 14.45
N GLN A 198 -15.24 -0.61 14.06
CA GLN A 198 -14.79 -1.96 13.79
C GLN A 198 -13.89 -1.94 12.55
N ALA A 199 -12.61 -2.24 12.69
CA ALA A 199 -11.66 -2.08 11.62
C ALA A 199 -10.87 -3.36 11.33
N GLY A 200 -10.60 -3.58 10.05
CA GLY A 200 -9.75 -4.61 9.52
C GLY A 200 -8.99 -4.15 8.28
N ALA A 201 -8.20 -5.04 7.70
CA ALA A 201 -7.51 -4.76 6.45
C ALA A 201 -7.43 -6.00 5.56
N VAL A 202 -7.41 -5.74 4.26
CA VAL A 202 -7.04 -6.71 3.22
C VAL A 202 -5.79 -6.16 2.54
N SER A 203 -4.71 -6.92 2.62
CA SER A 203 -3.41 -6.51 2.11
C SER A 203 -3.04 -7.31 0.86
N ILE A 204 -2.43 -6.62 -0.12
CA ILE A 204 -1.95 -7.22 -1.35
C ILE A 204 -0.47 -7.56 -1.16
N PRO A 205 -0.07 -8.85 -1.23
CA PRO A 205 1.32 -9.25 -1.12
C PRO A 205 2.19 -8.54 -2.16
N THR A 206 3.18 -7.77 -1.70
CA THR A 206 4.03 -6.96 -2.56
C THR A 206 5.47 -7.06 -2.08
N ARG A 207 6.40 -7.35 -2.99
CA ARG A 207 7.83 -7.36 -2.70
C ARG A 207 8.45 -6.00 -2.93
N TYR A 208 9.49 -5.69 -2.18
CA TYR A 208 10.31 -4.48 -2.34
C TYR A 208 9.51 -3.19 -2.17
N ILE A 209 8.52 -3.18 -1.28
CA ILE A 209 7.74 -1.99 -0.92
C ILE A 209 8.67 -0.83 -0.56
N HIS A 210 8.26 0.40 -0.86
CA HIS A 210 9.05 1.64 -0.69
C HIS A 210 10.32 1.68 -1.54
N SER A 211 10.38 0.91 -2.63
CA SER A 211 11.47 0.92 -3.59
C SER A 211 11.02 1.43 -4.97
N PRO A 212 11.97 1.73 -5.86
CA PRO A 212 11.63 2.12 -7.23
C PRO A 212 10.99 0.99 -8.07
N SER A 213 11.03 -0.26 -7.60
CA SER A 213 10.66 -1.44 -8.37
C SER A 213 9.93 -2.45 -7.49
N GLU A 214 8.75 -2.05 -7.02
CA GLU A 214 7.83 -2.91 -6.28
C GLU A 214 7.24 -3.97 -7.20
N LEU A 215 6.83 -5.11 -6.63
CA LEU A 215 6.39 -6.26 -7.41
C LEU A 215 5.25 -6.99 -6.71
N CYS A 216 4.10 -7.10 -7.40
CA CYS A 216 2.93 -7.84 -6.93
C CYS A 216 2.42 -8.85 -7.98
N ALA A 217 1.66 -9.86 -7.54
CA ALA A 217 0.98 -10.78 -8.44
C ALA A 217 -0.38 -10.21 -8.86
N VAL A 218 -0.70 -10.26 -10.15
CA VAL A 218 -1.99 -9.80 -10.68
C VAL A 218 -3.15 -10.58 -10.07
N SER A 219 -2.95 -11.90 -9.88
CA SER A 219 -3.94 -12.77 -9.23
C SER A 219 -4.31 -12.34 -7.81
N ASP A 220 -3.33 -11.87 -7.02
CA ASP A 220 -3.59 -11.45 -5.64
C ASP A 220 -4.45 -10.19 -5.60
N VAL A 221 -4.28 -9.28 -6.59
CA VAL A 221 -5.09 -8.08 -6.77
C VAL A 221 -6.54 -8.43 -7.14
N GLU A 222 -6.71 -9.31 -8.13
CA GLU A 222 -8.03 -9.76 -8.59
C GLU A 222 -8.77 -10.50 -7.47
N ASP A 223 -8.08 -11.34 -6.72
CA ASP A 223 -8.64 -12.09 -5.62
C ASP A 223 -8.97 -11.19 -4.41
N ALA A 224 -8.17 -10.14 -4.16
CA ALA A 224 -8.51 -9.11 -3.17
C ALA A 224 -9.82 -8.39 -3.54
N ALA A 225 -9.99 -8.01 -4.81
CA ALA A 225 -11.23 -7.39 -5.27
C ALA A 225 -12.45 -8.33 -5.13
N LYS A 226 -12.30 -9.61 -5.47
CA LYS A 226 -13.38 -10.62 -5.29
C LYS A 226 -13.74 -10.80 -3.82
N LEU A 227 -12.76 -10.94 -2.93
CA LEU A 227 -12.94 -11.07 -1.48
C LEU A 227 -13.70 -9.86 -0.92
N LEU A 228 -13.26 -8.65 -1.24
CA LEU A 228 -13.88 -7.40 -0.78
C LEU A 228 -15.32 -7.25 -1.33
N THR A 229 -15.54 -7.61 -2.60
CA THR A 229 -16.87 -7.63 -3.20
C THR A 229 -17.79 -8.58 -2.44
N GLN A 230 -17.33 -9.79 -2.15
CA GLN A 230 -18.11 -10.77 -1.37
C GLN A 230 -18.38 -10.29 0.05
N TYR A 231 -17.39 -9.62 0.69
CA TYR A 231 -17.58 -9.02 2.01
C TYR A 231 -18.69 -7.95 1.99
N ALA A 232 -18.69 -7.06 0.98
CA ALA A 232 -19.67 -5.99 0.85
C ALA A 232 -21.12 -6.49 0.60
N LEU A 233 -21.27 -7.67 0.00
CA LEU A 233 -22.56 -8.31 -0.28
C LEU A 233 -23.12 -9.12 0.92
N ARG A 234 -22.40 -9.21 2.03
CA ARG A 234 -22.88 -9.91 3.24
C ARG A 234 -23.92 -9.06 3.96
N LYS A 235 -24.93 -9.78 4.50
CA LYS A 235 -26.00 -9.18 5.32
C LYS A 235 -25.54 -9.06 6.76
#